data_571a04f2fb27afb64f06e43bdabc8652
#
_entry.id   571a04f2fb27afb64f06e43bdabc8652
#
_cell.length_a   1.000
_cell.length_b   1.000
_cell.length_c   1.000
_cell.angle_alpha   90.00
_cell.angle_beta   90.00
_cell.angle_gamma   90.00
#
_symmetry.space_group_name_H-M   'P 1'
#
loop_
_entity.id
_entity.type
_entity.pdbx_description
1 polymer ?
#
loop_
_entity_poly.entity_id
_entity_poly.type
_entity_poly.pdbx_seq_one_letter_code
_entity_poly.pdbx_strand_id
1 'polypeptide(L)'
;MKGEFRLSFLLKNERKGEYEMNVCVVQPGYSLDYGMSDKLFAWEMDMMDKCDESMDIIVFPEYSNIPAIARTKEEMENSYRKYDNLLMQKASETAKRCNAVLFISGIHMTENGLRNTIIAYGRDGKEAGCYYKQHLVPSEMNTLKLDKDYTYEFSEPTILTIDGIRYGFLICYDFYFYEAFSNIARYNPDVIIACTHQRSDNHDTTETMTKFCAYNCNAYVVRSSVSFGEDSEVGGNSMIVGPDGKVLLDLRSKIGFGEAELDPHERFLKPAGFGNPPDAHHNYIERGRRPWKYRPGGSAIVCPDDVMPYPRISAHGGLCNIAPANSMPAFGAAVAMGAKEIAFEIWETRDGVAVTISEPQLDQISNGNGYVWDYTYEELLGQDFGSIYSEEYAGLRITSLEDVLAKFSCHTVMNIQIKSKDDSQPLKEEYLEKIVALIKKYDCEKYCYFTTSNERVLEQLRELAPHIVRCTETSKDNIGEDIIEKALRTESKKIQLHKVCLQSSVGELSELIEKAHTNGLVCNILGSDDIDEMQNFLTAGADTIMTNNYMKLKKACR
;
A
#
# COMPACT_ATOMS: atom_id res chain seq x y z
N MET A 1 -26.34 10.12 38.55
CA MET A 1 -25.28 10.44 37.56
C MET A 1 -24.13 11.33 38.07
N LYS A 2 -24.18 11.94 39.26
CA LYS A 2 -23.05 12.71 39.83
C LYS A 2 -22.16 11.88 40.79
N GLY A 3 -22.56 10.68 41.17
CA GLY A 3 -21.83 9.82 42.12
C GLY A 3 -20.83 8.86 41.47
N GLU A 4 -21.13 8.33 40.30
CA GLU A 4 -20.26 7.36 39.61
C GLU A 4 -19.02 7.99 38.95
N PHE A 5 -19.13 9.25 38.49
CA PHE A 5 -17.98 9.99 37.95
C PHE A 5 -16.92 10.35 39.01
N ARG A 6 -17.33 10.52 40.27
CA ARG A 6 -16.41 10.83 41.35
C ARG A 6 -15.70 9.58 41.86
N LEU A 7 -16.33 8.40 41.78
CA LEU A 7 -15.72 7.12 42.14
C LEU A 7 -14.66 6.67 41.12
N SER A 8 -14.92 6.87 39.82
CA SER A 8 -13.92 6.51 38.76
C SER A 8 -12.68 7.42 38.79
N PHE A 9 -12.82 8.68 39.20
CA PHE A 9 -11.68 9.59 39.35
C PHE A 9 -10.86 9.30 40.61
N LEU A 10 -11.51 8.87 41.71
CA LEU A 10 -10.84 8.46 42.94
C LEU A 10 -10.15 7.10 42.81
N LEU A 11 -10.73 6.15 42.05
CA LEU A 11 -10.12 4.85 41.74
C LEU A 11 -8.89 4.95 40.83
N LYS A 12 -8.79 6.00 39.97
CA LYS A 12 -7.59 6.28 39.17
C LYS A 12 -6.42 6.85 39.98
N ASN A 13 -6.69 7.53 41.10
CA ASN A 13 -5.62 8.07 41.96
C ASN A 13 -5.04 7.03 42.95
N GLU A 14 -5.72 5.91 43.16
CA GLU A 14 -5.21 4.84 44.03
C GLU A 14 -4.36 3.78 43.29
N ARG A 15 -4.31 3.82 41.94
CA ARG A 15 -3.52 2.91 41.06
C ARG A 15 -2.23 3.54 40.52
N LYS A 16 -1.81 4.70 40.96
CA LYS A 16 -0.48 5.21 40.67
C LYS A 16 0.56 4.38 41.39
N GLY A 17 1.26 3.53 40.63
CA GLY A 17 2.34 2.65 41.12
C GLY A 17 2.19 1.16 40.82
N GLU A 18 1.03 0.68 40.40
CA GLU A 18 0.83 -0.77 40.13
C GLU A 18 1.31 -1.25 38.75
N TYR A 19 1.70 -0.33 37.83
CA TYR A 19 2.06 -0.63 36.43
C TYR A 19 3.31 0.12 35.96
N GLU A 20 4.17 0.61 36.87
CA GLU A 20 5.45 1.18 36.48
C GLU A 20 6.37 0.10 35.92
N MET A 21 6.82 0.28 34.68
CA MET A 21 7.73 -0.61 33.96
C MET A 21 9.01 0.12 33.62
N ASN A 22 10.14 -0.56 33.79
CA ASN A 22 11.43 -0.04 33.37
C ASN A 22 11.74 -0.49 31.94
N VAL A 23 11.87 0.48 31.02
CA VAL A 23 12.08 0.25 29.59
C VAL A 23 13.50 0.64 29.22
N CYS A 24 14.24 -0.32 28.65
CA CYS A 24 15.61 -0.16 28.18
C CYS A 24 15.67 -0.07 26.65
N VAL A 25 16.39 0.91 26.12
CA VAL A 25 16.76 1.01 24.71
C VAL A 25 18.27 0.89 24.56
N VAL A 26 18.70 0.09 23.58
CA VAL A 26 20.11 -0.16 23.29
C VAL A 26 20.52 0.61 22.03
N GLN A 27 21.63 1.35 22.09
CA GLN A 27 22.19 2.12 20.97
C GLN A 27 23.62 1.68 20.68
N PRO A 28 23.84 0.71 19.75
CA PRO A 28 25.17 0.31 19.34
C PRO A 28 25.85 1.36 18.47
N GLY A 29 27.17 1.26 18.42
CA GLY A 29 27.95 1.96 17.39
C GLY A 29 27.71 1.33 16.02
N TYR A 30 27.84 2.14 14.95
CA TYR A 30 27.76 1.69 13.57
C TYR A 30 28.98 2.08 12.77
N SER A 31 29.36 1.24 11.79
CA SER A 31 30.52 1.50 10.94
C SER A 31 30.19 1.38 9.45
N LEU A 32 30.79 2.27 8.64
CA LEU A 32 30.80 2.19 7.18
C LEU A 32 31.90 1.26 6.64
N ASP A 33 32.61 0.54 7.51
CA ASP A 33 33.55 -0.51 7.22
C ASP A 33 32.95 -1.87 7.58
N TYR A 34 32.65 -2.70 6.57
CA TYR A 34 32.12 -4.05 6.73
C TYR A 34 33.01 -4.94 7.62
N GLY A 35 34.33 -4.73 7.61
CA GLY A 35 35.30 -5.44 8.45
C GLY A 35 35.08 -5.24 9.96
N MET A 36 34.29 -4.24 10.37
CA MET A 36 33.96 -3.99 11.78
C MET A 36 32.82 -4.86 12.30
N SER A 37 32.16 -5.65 11.45
CA SER A 37 30.95 -6.42 11.80
C SER A 37 31.16 -7.30 13.04
N ASP A 38 32.26 -8.04 13.14
CA ASP A 38 32.50 -8.92 14.29
C ASP A 38 32.60 -8.16 15.62
N LYS A 39 33.28 -7.01 15.59
CA LYS A 39 33.47 -6.18 16.79
C LYS A 39 32.14 -5.57 17.24
N LEU A 40 31.34 -5.08 16.30
CA LEU A 40 30.04 -4.45 16.60
C LEU A 40 29.04 -5.50 17.06
N PHE A 41 28.99 -6.67 16.43
CA PHE A 41 28.16 -7.78 16.86
C PHE A 41 28.53 -8.25 18.28
N ALA A 42 29.84 -8.43 18.55
CA ALA A 42 30.28 -8.83 19.89
C ALA A 42 29.90 -7.79 20.96
N TRP A 43 29.90 -6.51 20.60
CA TRP A 43 29.43 -5.45 21.50
C TRP A 43 27.93 -5.56 21.79
N GLU A 44 27.10 -5.87 20.82
CA GLU A 44 25.65 -6.07 21.04
C GLU A 44 25.40 -7.29 21.95
N MET A 45 26.16 -8.38 21.75
CA MET A 45 26.09 -9.56 22.63
C MET A 45 26.46 -9.23 24.09
N ASP A 46 27.51 -8.40 24.28
CA ASP A 46 27.92 -7.92 25.61
C ASP A 46 26.84 -7.03 26.25
N MET A 47 26.12 -6.21 25.46
CA MET A 47 24.98 -5.43 25.98
C MET A 47 23.84 -6.33 26.43
N MET A 48 23.53 -7.39 25.70
CA MET A 48 22.56 -8.38 26.13
C MET A 48 22.95 -9.05 27.46
N ASP A 49 24.26 -9.31 27.68
CA ASP A 49 24.74 -9.86 28.96
C ASP A 49 24.61 -8.87 30.11
N LYS A 50 24.65 -7.57 29.84
CA LYS A 50 24.48 -6.49 30.84
C LYS A 50 23.02 -6.18 31.20
N CYS A 51 22.08 -6.60 30.39
CA CYS A 51 20.65 -6.50 30.74
C CYS A 51 20.38 -7.40 31.97
N ASP A 52 19.49 -6.96 32.85
CA ASP A 52 19.15 -7.67 34.07
C ASP A 52 17.64 -7.66 34.40
N GLU A 53 17.27 -8.21 35.53
CA GLU A 53 15.89 -8.37 35.96
C GLU A 53 15.19 -7.05 36.35
N SER A 54 15.90 -5.93 36.38
CA SER A 54 15.29 -4.61 36.62
C SER A 54 14.59 -4.08 35.37
N MET A 55 14.87 -4.64 34.19
CA MET A 55 14.33 -4.23 32.90
C MET A 55 13.10 -5.05 32.51
N ASP A 56 11.97 -4.41 32.29
CA ASP A 56 10.72 -5.07 31.87
C ASP A 56 10.59 -5.20 30.34
N ILE A 57 11.08 -4.19 29.62
CA ILE A 57 11.09 -4.13 28.16
C ILE A 57 12.49 -3.77 27.69
N ILE A 58 13.03 -4.52 26.72
CA ILE A 58 14.35 -4.31 26.14
C ILE A 58 14.21 -4.20 24.62
N VAL A 59 14.73 -3.13 24.02
CA VAL A 59 14.59 -2.87 22.58
C VAL A 59 15.97 -2.65 21.93
N PHE A 60 16.26 -3.47 20.90
CA PHE A 60 17.44 -3.37 20.04
C PHE A 60 17.10 -2.72 18.70
N PRO A 61 18.07 -2.13 18.00
CA PRO A 61 17.82 -1.41 16.76
C PRO A 61 17.56 -2.34 15.56
N GLU A 62 17.22 -1.73 14.42
CA GLU A 62 17.16 -2.39 13.12
C GLU A 62 18.53 -2.95 12.71
N TYR A 63 18.54 -4.09 12.02
CA TYR A 63 19.74 -4.72 11.49
C TYR A 63 20.76 -5.25 12.52
N SER A 64 20.33 -5.67 13.71
CA SER A 64 21.23 -6.22 14.71
C SER A 64 22.04 -7.44 14.24
N ASN A 65 21.58 -8.19 13.22
CA ASN A 65 22.37 -9.24 12.56
C ASN A 65 23.16 -8.75 11.32
N ILE A 66 23.10 -7.44 11.02
CA ILE A 66 23.93 -6.77 10.00
C ILE A 66 24.62 -5.55 10.67
N PRO A 67 25.52 -5.76 11.62
CA PRO A 67 25.96 -4.74 12.59
C PRO A 67 26.87 -3.65 11.98
N ALA A 68 27.39 -3.85 10.75
CA ALA A 68 28.07 -2.84 9.95
C ALA A 68 27.47 -2.78 8.55
N ILE A 69 27.92 -1.80 7.74
CA ILE A 69 27.41 -1.62 6.38
C ILE A 69 27.57 -2.89 5.53
N ALA A 70 26.48 -3.33 4.91
CA ALA A 70 26.49 -4.28 3.80
C ALA A 70 26.15 -3.54 2.51
N ARG A 71 27.07 -3.50 1.55
CA ARG A 71 26.92 -2.77 0.28
C ARG A 71 26.45 -3.66 -0.85
N THR A 72 26.50 -4.97 -0.65
CA THR A 72 26.10 -5.98 -1.62
C THR A 72 25.17 -7.00 -0.96
N LYS A 73 24.41 -7.70 -1.79
CA LYS A 73 23.57 -8.83 -1.33
C LYS A 73 24.43 -9.91 -0.68
N GLU A 74 25.62 -10.18 -1.23
CA GLU A 74 26.54 -11.20 -0.70
C GLU A 74 27.03 -10.84 0.71
N GLU A 75 27.44 -9.59 0.95
CA GLU A 75 27.86 -9.13 2.29
C GLU A 75 26.71 -9.26 3.31
N MET A 76 25.49 -8.90 2.92
CA MET A 76 24.31 -9.05 3.76
C MET A 76 24.04 -10.54 4.08
N GLU A 77 24.03 -11.41 3.06
CA GLU A 77 23.80 -12.84 3.27
C GLU A 77 24.90 -13.49 4.12
N ASN A 78 26.14 -13.04 3.98
CA ASN A 78 27.25 -13.53 4.80
C ASN A 78 27.08 -13.11 6.27
N SER A 79 26.69 -11.87 6.54
CA SER A 79 26.35 -11.41 7.90
C SER A 79 25.17 -12.18 8.47
N TYR A 80 24.09 -12.31 7.72
CA TYR A 80 22.91 -13.09 8.10
C TYR A 80 23.30 -14.52 8.49
N ARG A 81 24.00 -15.27 7.62
CA ARG A 81 24.42 -16.66 7.90
C ARG A 81 25.32 -16.78 9.13
N LYS A 82 26.11 -15.75 9.39
CA LYS A 82 27.07 -15.75 10.49
C LYS A 82 26.42 -15.42 11.83
N TYR A 83 25.52 -14.45 11.87
CA TYR A 83 25.07 -13.83 13.12
C TYR A 83 23.65 -14.16 13.51
N ASP A 84 22.75 -14.49 12.56
CA ASP A 84 21.31 -14.56 12.81
C ASP A 84 20.95 -15.57 13.94
N ASN A 85 21.38 -16.81 13.81
CA ASN A 85 21.09 -17.83 14.81
C ASN A 85 21.66 -17.49 16.21
N LEU A 86 22.86 -16.89 16.24
CA LEU A 86 23.49 -16.48 17.50
C LEU A 86 22.71 -15.37 18.18
N LEU A 87 22.28 -14.38 17.36
CA LEU A 87 21.47 -13.25 17.83
C LEU A 87 20.14 -13.72 18.39
N MET A 88 19.41 -14.56 17.66
CA MET A 88 18.09 -15.05 18.06
C MET A 88 18.16 -15.90 19.32
N GLN A 89 19.13 -16.78 19.43
CA GLN A 89 19.36 -17.57 20.63
C GLN A 89 19.66 -16.67 21.83
N LYS A 90 20.56 -15.71 21.67
CA LYS A 90 20.95 -14.79 22.74
C LYS A 90 19.80 -13.90 23.18
N ALA A 91 18.98 -13.40 22.22
CA ALA A 91 17.79 -12.60 22.52
C ALA A 91 16.77 -13.39 23.34
N SER A 92 16.48 -14.64 22.95
CA SER A 92 15.60 -15.57 23.69
C SER A 92 16.11 -15.84 25.11
N GLU A 93 17.41 -16.16 25.25
CA GLU A 93 18.04 -16.41 26.57
C GLU A 93 18.01 -15.15 27.45
N THR A 94 18.24 -13.96 26.87
CA THR A 94 18.21 -12.68 27.57
C THR A 94 16.80 -12.34 28.06
N ALA A 95 15.78 -12.47 27.20
CA ALA A 95 14.38 -12.26 27.57
C ALA A 95 13.98 -13.14 28.75
N LYS A 96 14.35 -14.43 28.71
CA LYS A 96 14.07 -15.37 29.78
C LYS A 96 14.85 -15.08 31.08
N ARG A 97 16.16 -14.76 30.94
CA ARG A 97 17.04 -14.48 32.08
C ARG A 97 16.62 -13.21 32.82
N CYS A 98 16.30 -12.16 32.08
CA CYS A 98 15.85 -10.89 32.65
C CYS A 98 14.37 -10.89 33.03
N ASN A 99 13.61 -11.95 32.69
CA ASN A 99 12.15 -11.97 32.82
C ASN A 99 11.49 -10.75 32.15
N ALA A 100 12.01 -10.35 30.95
CA ALA A 100 11.65 -9.15 30.22
C ALA A 100 11.03 -9.50 28.86
N VAL A 101 10.22 -8.59 28.31
CA VAL A 101 9.82 -8.64 26.90
C VAL A 101 10.95 -8.01 26.08
N LEU A 102 11.47 -8.73 25.08
CA LEU A 102 12.60 -8.28 24.29
C LEU A 102 12.19 -8.16 22.81
N PHE A 103 12.48 -6.99 22.23
CA PHE A 103 12.27 -6.72 20.80
C PHE A 103 13.63 -6.55 20.11
N ILE A 104 13.82 -7.31 19.03
CA ILE A 104 15.05 -7.28 18.24
C ILE A 104 14.70 -7.26 16.76
N SER A 105 15.47 -6.52 15.97
CA SER A 105 15.24 -6.42 14.54
C SER A 105 16.46 -6.82 13.73
N GLY A 106 16.19 -7.51 12.63
CA GLY A 106 17.20 -7.98 11.69
C GLY A 106 16.60 -8.49 10.40
N ILE A 107 17.46 -9.05 9.55
CA ILE A 107 17.05 -9.75 8.34
C ILE A 107 16.81 -11.21 8.70
N HIS A 108 15.61 -11.72 8.42
CA HIS A 108 15.26 -13.12 8.71
C HIS A 108 14.72 -13.83 7.48
N MET A 109 15.04 -15.14 7.37
CA MET A 109 14.53 -15.99 6.30
C MET A 109 13.07 -16.36 6.58
N THR A 110 12.24 -16.13 5.58
CA THR A 110 10.84 -16.60 5.54
C THR A 110 10.65 -17.58 4.39
N GLU A 111 9.47 -18.14 4.25
CA GLU A 111 9.13 -19.04 3.13
C GLU A 111 9.33 -18.35 1.75
N ASN A 112 9.15 -17.03 1.68
CA ASN A 112 9.23 -16.25 0.45
C ASN A 112 10.56 -15.49 0.27
N GLY A 113 11.53 -15.64 1.19
CA GLY A 113 12.82 -14.97 1.11
C GLY A 113 13.19 -14.21 2.38
N LEU A 114 14.25 -13.39 2.27
CA LEU A 114 14.75 -12.59 3.38
C LEU A 114 13.88 -11.34 3.58
N ARG A 115 13.44 -11.11 4.80
CA ARG A 115 12.62 -9.94 5.20
C ARG A 115 13.25 -9.18 6.34
N ASN A 116 13.11 -7.86 6.31
CA ASN A 116 13.47 -6.99 7.44
C ASN A 116 12.35 -7.08 8.50
N THR A 117 12.69 -7.55 9.69
CA THR A 117 11.71 -8.05 10.67
C THR A 117 12.05 -7.57 12.08
N ILE A 118 11.04 -7.22 12.88
CA ILE A 118 11.12 -7.20 14.35
C ILE A 118 10.58 -8.52 14.87
N ILE A 119 11.33 -9.19 15.76
CA ILE A 119 10.86 -10.34 16.51
C ILE A 119 10.66 -9.93 17.95
N ALA A 120 9.53 -10.32 18.54
CA ALA A 120 9.21 -10.15 19.95
C ALA A 120 9.41 -11.46 20.72
N TYR A 121 10.20 -11.43 21.79
CA TYR A 121 10.33 -12.52 22.74
C TYR A 121 9.57 -12.18 24.02
N GLY A 122 8.73 -13.10 24.47
CA GLY A 122 8.06 -13.00 25.77
C GLY A 122 9.02 -13.30 26.94
N ARG A 123 8.57 -13.06 28.16
CA ARG A 123 9.34 -13.27 29.39
C ARG A 123 9.81 -14.73 29.61
N ASP A 124 9.17 -15.69 28.95
CA ASP A 124 9.58 -17.10 28.94
C ASP A 124 10.67 -17.42 27.88
N GLY A 125 11.10 -16.42 27.12
CA GLY A 125 12.08 -16.53 26.06
C GLY A 125 11.53 -17.11 24.75
N LYS A 126 10.22 -17.34 24.64
CA LYS A 126 9.61 -17.79 23.39
C LYS A 126 9.23 -16.61 22.51
N GLU A 127 9.27 -16.84 21.20
CA GLU A 127 8.74 -15.89 20.24
C GLU A 127 7.25 -15.66 20.47
N ALA A 128 6.87 -14.41 20.68
CA ALA A 128 5.50 -13.96 20.88
C ALA A 128 4.86 -13.44 19.59
N GLY A 129 5.65 -13.19 18.57
CA GLY A 129 5.23 -12.74 17.26
C GLY A 129 6.29 -11.90 16.56
N CYS A 130 5.98 -11.49 15.33
CA CYS A 130 6.89 -10.67 14.53
C CYS A 130 6.15 -9.58 13.74
N TYR A 131 6.90 -8.60 13.27
CA TYR A 131 6.46 -7.55 12.35
C TYR A 131 7.42 -7.43 11.19
N TYR A 132 6.90 -7.37 9.97
CA TYR A 132 7.67 -7.13 8.76
C TYR A 132 7.60 -5.66 8.35
N LYS A 133 8.76 -5.08 8.00
CA LYS A 133 8.89 -3.69 7.54
C LYS A 133 7.99 -3.44 6.33
N GLN A 134 7.12 -2.44 6.40
CA GLN A 134 6.14 -2.18 5.35
C GLN A 134 6.70 -1.34 4.20
N HIS A 135 7.72 -0.50 4.45
CA HIS A 135 8.31 0.38 3.45
C HIS A 135 9.80 0.06 3.31
N LEU A 136 10.15 -0.65 2.25
CA LEU A 136 11.54 -0.92 1.92
C LEU A 136 12.19 0.30 1.26
N VAL A 137 13.40 0.66 1.68
CA VAL A 137 14.17 1.68 0.98
C VAL A 137 14.73 1.14 -0.34
N PRO A 138 15.06 2.01 -1.34
CA PRO A 138 15.54 1.56 -2.64
C PRO A 138 16.74 0.60 -2.59
N SER A 139 17.63 0.75 -1.61
CA SER A 139 18.78 -0.16 -1.43
C SER A 139 18.34 -1.57 -0.98
N GLU A 140 17.33 -1.68 -0.13
CA GLU A 140 16.77 -2.98 0.29
C GLU A 140 16.14 -3.72 -0.89
N MET A 141 15.40 -3.01 -1.74
CA MET A 141 14.75 -3.59 -2.94
C MET A 141 15.75 -3.88 -4.06
N ASN A 142 16.60 -2.90 -4.40
CA ASN A 142 17.40 -2.95 -5.63
C ASN A 142 18.78 -3.58 -5.44
N THR A 143 19.42 -3.37 -4.27
CA THR A 143 20.76 -3.86 -3.98
C THR A 143 20.72 -5.14 -3.17
N LEU A 144 20.04 -5.13 -2.03
CA LEU A 144 19.97 -6.28 -1.13
C LEU A 144 18.98 -7.35 -1.61
N LYS A 145 18.05 -6.99 -2.48
CA LYS A 145 17.04 -7.91 -3.04
C LYS A 145 16.24 -8.61 -1.96
N LEU A 146 15.81 -7.87 -0.94
CA LEU A 146 14.85 -8.38 0.02
C LEU A 146 13.54 -8.71 -0.69
N ASP A 147 12.79 -9.66 -0.15
CA ASP A 147 11.45 -9.94 -0.64
C ASP A 147 10.58 -8.68 -0.54
N LYS A 148 10.16 -8.15 -1.69
CA LYS A 148 9.37 -6.92 -1.78
C LYS A 148 7.87 -7.17 -1.86
N ASP A 149 7.46 -8.38 -2.20
CA ASP A 149 6.07 -8.68 -2.54
C ASP A 149 5.16 -8.50 -1.33
N TYR A 150 5.63 -8.83 -0.12
CA TYR A 150 4.87 -8.63 1.12
C TYR A 150 4.53 -7.15 1.40
N THR A 151 5.31 -6.19 0.90
CA THR A 151 5.05 -4.75 1.10
C THR A 151 3.88 -4.23 0.25
N TYR A 152 3.42 -5.01 -0.72
CA TYR A 152 2.28 -4.69 -1.59
C TYR A 152 0.99 -5.44 -1.21
N GLU A 153 1.10 -6.40 -0.29
CA GLU A 153 -0.07 -7.10 0.22
C GLU A 153 -0.84 -6.19 1.18
N PHE A 154 -2.16 -6.14 1.02
CA PHE A 154 -2.97 -5.49 2.03
C PHE A 154 -2.94 -6.32 3.31
N SER A 155 -2.50 -5.69 4.40
CA SER A 155 -2.55 -6.28 5.73
C SER A 155 -3.05 -5.24 6.74
N GLU A 156 -3.73 -5.70 7.78
CA GLU A 156 -3.99 -4.87 8.94
C GLU A 156 -2.67 -4.60 9.68
N PRO A 157 -2.55 -3.46 10.39
CA PRO A 157 -1.38 -3.21 11.23
C PRO A 157 -1.18 -4.32 12.25
N THR A 158 0.04 -4.79 12.37
CA THR A 158 0.40 -5.79 13.37
C THR A 158 0.30 -5.18 14.77
N ILE A 159 -0.55 -5.75 15.61
CA ILE A 159 -0.63 -5.43 17.04
C ILE A 159 -0.42 -6.72 17.83
N LEU A 160 0.65 -6.79 18.60
CA LEU A 160 0.90 -7.90 19.51
C LEU A 160 0.45 -7.52 20.92
N THR A 161 -0.27 -8.40 21.58
CA THR A 161 -0.60 -8.23 22.99
C THR A 161 0.24 -9.20 23.84
N ILE A 162 1.16 -8.65 24.64
CA ILE A 162 2.04 -9.41 25.53
C ILE A 162 1.86 -8.84 26.94
N ASP A 163 1.56 -9.69 27.90
CA ASP A 163 1.30 -9.30 29.30
C ASP A 163 0.22 -8.21 29.47
N GLY A 164 -0.78 -8.20 28.59
CA GLY A 164 -1.87 -7.22 28.59
C GLY A 164 -1.51 -5.88 27.95
N ILE A 165 -0.27 -5.67 27.50
CA ILE A 165 0.20 -4.46 26.81
C ILE A 165 0.10 -4.69 25.31
N ARG A 166 -0.43 -3.69 24.59
CA ARG A 166 -0.63 -3.72 23.12
C ARG A 166 0.52 -2.98 22.44
N TYR A 167 1.32 -3.71 21.69
CA TYR A 167 2.48 -3.20 20.96
C TYR A 167 2.15 -2.99 19.49
N GLY A 168 2.36 -1.77 18.96
CA GLY A 168 2.45 -1.48 17.54
C GLY A 168 3.92 -1.39 17.10
N PHE A 169 4.18 -1.42 15.78
CA PHE A 169 5.55 -1.54 15.27
C PHE A 169 5.83 -0.59 14.11
N LEU A 170 7.07 -0.09 14.06
CA LEU A 170 7.62 0.66 12.92
C LEU A 170 9.11 0.28 12.75
N ILE A 171 9.55 0.11 11.51
CA ILE A 171 10.97 -0.08 11.19
C ILE A 171 11.47 1.06 10.32
N CYS A 172 12.40 1.87 10.83
CA CYS A 172 13.21 2.86 10.12
C CYS A 172 12.40 3.72 9.13
N TYR A 173 12.37 3.33 7.85
CA TYR A 173 11.69 4.06 6.77
C TYR A 173 10.17 4.18 6.97
N ASP A 174 9.52 3.28 7.72
CA ASP A 174 8.11 3.39 8.07
C ASP A 174 7.78 4.70 8.81
N PHE A 175 8.76 5.27 9.52
CA PHE A 175 8.61 6.52 10.28
C PHE A 175 8.34 7.76 9.43
N TYR A 176 8.71 7.75 8.14
CA TYR A 176 8.46 8.90 7.25
C TYR A 176 7.01 8.98 6.78
N PHE A 177 6.24 7.91 6.95
CA PHE A 177 4.87 7.81 6.44
C PHE A 177 3.86 8.02 7.56
N TYR A 178 3.27 9.22 7.58
CA TYR A 178 2.21 9.55 8.53
C TYR A 178 1.08 8.52 8.52
N GLU A 179 0.72 8.00 7.34
CA GLU A 179 -0.32 6.99 7.17
C GLU A 179 -0.01 5.70 7.93
N ALA A 180 1.26 5.28 8.03
CA ALA A 180 1.66 4.06 8.74
C ALA A 180 1.30 4.15 10.21
N PHE A 181 1.77 5.17 10.93
CA PHE A 181 1.44 5.28 12.35
C PHE A 181 0.01 5.79 12.62
N SER A 182 -0.59 6.57 11.70
CA SER A 182 -2.01 6.90 11.78
C SER A 182 -2.91 5.65 11.68
N ASN A 183 -2.49 4.65 10.88
CA ASN A 183 -3.19 3.39 10.79
C ASN A 183 -3.02 2.55 12.07
N ILE A 184 -1.80 2.48 12.62
CA ILE A 184 -1.52 1.83 13.91
C ILE A 184 -2.35 2.45 15.03
N ALA A 185 -2.46 3.79 15.06
CA ALA A 185 -3.22 4.53 16.08
C ALA A 185 -4.69 4.09 16.18
N ARG A 186 -5.32 3.72 15.07
CA ARG A 186 -6.73 3.23 15.04
C ARG A 186 -6.94 1.95 15.84
N TYR A 187 -5.87 1.19 16.07
CA TYR A 187 -5.88 -0.01 16.89
C TYR A 187 -5.52 0.26 18.36
N ASN A 188 -5.35 1.54 18.72
CA ASN A 188 -5.12 2.02 20.09
C ASN A 188 -4.00 1.26 20.83
N PRO A 189 -2.76 1.24 20.32
CA PRO A 189 -1.64 0.60 20.99
C PRO A 189 -1.30 1.32 22.31
N ASP A 190 -0.67 0.61 23.23
CA ASP A 190 -0.11 1.18 24.46
C ASP A 190 1.30 1.70 24.21
N VAL A 191 2.09 0.93 23.47
CA VAL A 191 3.48 1.21 23.13
C VAL A 191 3.72 0.95 21.65
N ILE A 192 4.45 1.84 21.00
CA ILE A 192 4.97 1.64 19.63
C ILE A 192 6.46 1.34 19.75
N ILE A 193 6.86 0.14 19.32
CA ILE A 193 8.26 -0.27 19.21
C ILE A 193 8.81 0.17 17.86
N ALA A 194 9.90 0.92 17.90
CA ALA A 194 10.52 1.49 16.72
C ALA A 194 11.99 1.08 16.62
N CYS A 195 12.26 0.03 15.85
CA CYS A 195 13.63 -0.39 15.53
C CYS A 195 14.10 0.34 14.29
N THR A 196 15.13 1.18 14.42
CA THR A 196 15.52 2.10 13.35
C THR A 196 17.01 2.06 13.04
N HIS A 197 17.33 2.50 11.82
CA HIS A 197 18.68 2.65 11.31
C HIS A 197 18.80 3.95 10.50
N GLN A 198 18.12 5.01 10.95
CA GLN A 198 18.10 6.32 10.30
C GLN A 198 19.44 7.02 10.55
N ARG A 199 20.30 7.01 9.54
CA ARG A 199 21.70 7.42 9.61
C ARG A 199 21.97 8.83 9.07
N SER A 200 21.04 9.39 8.30
CA SER A 200 21.19 10.68 7.62
C SER A 200 20.41 11.81 8.27
N ASP A 201 19.46 11.49 9.13
CA ASP A 201 18.66 12.50 9.82
C ASP A 201 19.41 13.08 11.00
N ASN A 202 19.30 14.40 11.17
CA ASN A 202 19.81 15.08 12.35
C ASN A 202 18.93 14.80 13.57
N HIS A 203 19.48 15.06 14.75
CA HIS A 203 18.83 14.77 16.01
C HIS A 203 17.47 15.50 16.19
N ASP A 204 17.38 16.76 15.80
CA ASP A 204 16.15 17.54 15.96
C ASP A 204 15.03 17.05 15.06
N THR A 205 15.36 16.63 13.82
CA THR A 205 14.40 16.02 12.90
C THR A 205 13.86 14.71 13.47
N THR A 206 14.74 13.84 13.94
CA THR A 206 14.38 12.54 14.51
C THR A 206 13.53 12.69 15.78
N GLU A 207 13.92 13.61 16.67
CA GLU A 207 13.14 13.94 17.87
C GLU A 207 11.75 14.42 17.49
N THR A 208 11.64 15.35 16.52
CA THR A 208 10.36 15.89 16.05
C THR A 208 9.44 14.80 15.52
N MET A 209 9.95 13.90 14.67
CA MET A 209 9.16 12.79 14.12
C MET A 209 8.68 11.84 15.23
N THR A 210 9.55 11.50 16.18
CA THR A 210 9.22 10.58 17.27
C THR A 210 8.17 11.19 18.22
N LYS A 211 8.29 12.46 18.56
CA LYS A 211 7.31 13.20 19.37
C LYS A 211 5.97 13.31 18.66
N PHE A 212 5.97 13.57 17.35
CA PHE A 212 4.74 13.64 16.57
C PHE A 212 4.04 12.28 16.50
N CYS A 213 4.78 11.18 16.31
CA CYS A 213 4.24 9.81 16.33
C CYS A 213 3.59 9.51 17.69
N ALA A 214 4.29 9.72 18.80
CA ALA A 214 3.79 9.47 20.15
C ALA A 214 2.52 10.28 20.46
N TYR A 215 2.55 11.58 20.19
CA TYR A 215 1.43 12.47 20.40
C TYR A 215 0.21 12.13 19.53
N ASN A 216 0.44 11.84 18.24
CA ASN A 216 -0.63 11.53 17.30
C ASN A 216 -1.32 10.20 17.61
N CYS A 217 -0.53 9.19 17.99
CA CYS A 217 -1.03 7.86 18.36
C CYS A 217 -1.56 7.79 19.79
N ASN A 218 -1.28 8.80 20.61
CA ASN A 218 -1.56 8.79 22.05
C ASN A 218 -0.99 7.55 22.75
N ALA A 219 0.25 7.17 22.41
CA ALA A 219 0.95 5.98 22.86
C ALA A 219 2.41 6.31 23.16
N TYR A 220 3.06 5.54 24.02
CA TYR A 220 4.51 5.62 24.14
C TYR A 220 5.19 5.21 22.84
N VAL A 221 6.29 5.88 22.48
CA VAL A 221 7.19 5.42 21.43
C VAL A 221 8.53 5.07 22.06
N VAL A 222 8.94 3.80 21.92
CA VAL A 222 10.23 3.28 22.35
C VAL A 222 11.06 3.06 21.09
N ARG A 223 12.00 3.97 20.84
CA ARG A 223 12.83 3.99 19.62
C ARG A 223 14.25 3.57 19.96
N SER A 224 14.76 2.53 19.29
CA SER A 224 16.16 2.12 19.31
C SER A 224 16.79 2.34 17.93
N SER A 225 18.04 2.85 17.89
CA SER A 225 18.77 3.19 16.68
C SER A 225 20.28 2.96 16.87
N VAL A 226 21.06 3.23 15.81
CA VAL A 226 22.52 3.08 15.79
C VAL A 226 23.21 4.44 15.75
N SER A 227 24.42 4.54 16.32
CA SER A 227 25.20 5.79 16.40
C SER A 227 26.52 5.69 15.63
N PHE A 228 26.92 6.79 15.00
CA PHE A 228 28.26 6.94 14.41
C PHE A 228 29.35 7.35 15.42
N GLY A 229 28.99 7.51 16.68
CA GLY A 229 29.87 7.96 17.76
C GLY A 229 29.42 9.29 18.37
N GLU A 230 30.01 9.62 19.51
CA GLU A 230 29.55 10.72 20.41
C GLU A 230 29.54 12.11 19.74
N ASP A 231 30.42 12.34 18.77
CA ASP A 231 30.54 13.61 18.05
C ASP A 231 29.63 13.71 16.81
N SER A 232 28.80 12.69 16.52
CA SER A 232 27.94 12.71 15.34
C SER A 232 26.70 13.55 15.56
N GLU A 233 26.38 14.40 14.57
CA GLU A 233 25.14 15.19 14.54
C GLU A 233 23.98 14.45 13.85
N VAL A 234 24.23 13.25 13.31
CA VAL A 234 23.27 12.41 12.58
C VAL A 234 23.28 10.98 13.11
N GLY A 235 22.17 10.31 12.91
CA GLY A 235 21.96 8.96 13.47
C GLY A 235 21.74 9.02 14.99
N GLY A 236 21.78 7.86 15.66
CA GLY A 236 21.50 7.81 17.09
C GLY A 236 20.04 8.11 17.45
N ASN A 237 19.83 8.91 18.50
CA ASN A 237 18.51 9.23 19.05
C ASN A 237 17.66 8.01 19.42
N SER A 238 18.29 6.98 20.03
CA SER A 238 17.49 6.02 20.79
C SER A 238 16.80 6.79 21.92
N MET A 239 15.47 6.72 21.93
CA MET A 239 14.68 7.56 22.83
C MET A 239 13.38 6.92 23.26
N ILE A 240 12.84 7.38 24.38
CA ILE A 240 11.53 7.04 24.88
C ILE A 240 10.71 8.32 24.99
N VAL A 241 9.55 8.33 24.33
CA VAL A 241 8.67 9.50 24.27
C VAL A 241 7.27 9.11 24.75
N GLY A 242 6.72 9.90 25.66
CA GLY A 242 5.38 9.70 26.22
C GLY A 242 4.25 10.14 25.29
N PRO A 243 3.01 9.71 25.57
CA PRO A 243 1.83 10.00 24.75
C PRO A 243 1.47 11.50 24.66
N ASP A 244 2.04 12.32 25.53
CA ASP A 244 1.95 13.79 25.50
C ASP A 244 3.05 14.45 24.65
N GLY A 245 3.94 13.65 24.05
CA GLY A 245 5.11 14.11 23.29
C GLY A 245 6.30 14.52 24.17
N LYS A 246 6.29 14.22 25.48
CA LYS A 246 7.42 14.48 26.37
C LYS A 246 8.50 13.43 26.17
N VAL A 247 9.74 13.90 25.97
CA VAL A 247 10.92 13.03 25.94
C VAL A 247 11.27 12.59 27.36
N LEU A 248 11.24 11.30 27.62
CA LEU A 248 11.62 10.71 28.90
C LEU A 248 13.10 10.32 28.91
N LEU A 249 13.60 9.85 27.76
CA LEU A 249 14.98 9.49 27.54
C LEU A 249 15.39 9.86 26.12
N ASP A 250 16.59 10.36 25.92
CA ASP A 250 17.25 10.52 24.63
C ASP A 250 18.76 10.29 24.78
N LEU A 251 19.29 9.30 24.08
CA LEU A 251 20.71 8.99 24.06
C LEU A 251 21.51 9.88 23.11
N ARG A 252 20.85 10.65 22.24
CA ARG A 252 21.52 11.41 21.19
C ARG A 252 22.52 10.51 20.44
N SER A 253 23.80 10.88 20.44
CA SER A 253 24.89 10.12 19.79
C SER A 253 25.58 9.12 20.73
N LYS A 254 25.21 9.07 22.03
CA LYS A 254 25.89 8.24 23.02
C LYS A 254 25.71 6.75 22.75
N ILE A 255 26.80 6.02 22.57
CA ILE A 255 26.79 4.55 22.46
C ILE A 255 26.59 3.94 23.85
N GLY A 256 25.65 3.00 23.98
CA GLY A 256 25.30 2.34 25.22
C GLY A 256 23.84 1.93 25.29
N PHE A 257 23.31 1.91 26.49
CA PHE A 257 21.88 1.78 26.73
C PHE A 257 21.39 2.86 27.68
N GLY A 258 20.09 3.07 27.70
CA GLY A 258 19.42 3.97 28.62
C GLY A 258 18.06 3.44 29.00
N GLU A 259 17.61 3.85 30.16
CA GLU A 259 16.39 3.35 30.78
C GLU A 259 15.48 4.49 31.19
N ALA A 260 14.16 4.25 31.15
CA ALA A 260 13.16 5.13 31.72
C ALA A 260 11.98 4.33 32.25
N GLU A 261 11.41 4.79 33.34
CA GLU A 261 10.18 4.26 33.92
C GLU A 261 8.97 4.85 33.22
N LEU A 262 7.95 4.03 32.93
CA LEU A 262 6.69 4.46 32.35
C LEU A 262 5.53 3.55 32.78
N ASP A 263 4.31 4.09 32.76
CA ASP A 263 3.08 3.30 32.85
C ASP A 263 2.52 3.10 31.42
N PRO A 264 2.59 1.89 30.83
CA PRO A 264 2.19 1.66 29.43
C PRO A 264 0.71 1.97 29.16
N HIS A 265 -0.11 2.01 30.19
CA HIS A 265 -1.55 2.31 30.07
C HIS A 265 -1.87 3.81 30.20
N GLU A 266 -0.88 4.66 30.47
CA GLU A 266 -1.08 6.09 30.51
C GLU A 266 -1.48 6.64 29.15
N ARG A 267 -2.42 7.57 29.16
CA ARG A 267 -2.90 8.27 27.96
C ARG A 267 -2.88 9.76 28.19
N PHE A 268 -2.48 10.50 27.17
CA PHE A 268 -2.60 11.95 27.21
C PHE A 268 -4.06 12.36 27.04
N LEU A 269 -4.60 13.01 28.08
CA LEU A 269 -5.94 13.55 28.09
C LEU A 269 -5.87 15.03 27.69
N LYS A 270 -6.26 15.34 26.46
CA LYS A 270 -6.26 16.70 25.95
C LYS A 270 -7.43 17.49 26.54
N PRO A 271 -7.20 18.71 27.09
CA PRO A 271 -8.29 19.61 27.45
C PRO A 271 -9.13 19.95 26.22
N ALA A 272 -10.43 19.73 26.29
CA ALA A 272 -11.33 19.86 25.13
C ALA A 272 -11.88 21.28 24.91
N GLY A 273 -11.38 22.30 25.58
CA GLY A 273 -11.83 23.69 25.45
C GLY A 273 -13.30 23.94 25.87
N PHE A 274 -13.68 25.18 26.04
CA PHE A 274 -15.07 25.61 26.36
C PHE A 274 -15.75 24.80 27.49
N GLY A 275 -14.97 24.35 28.47
CA GLY A 275 -15.50 23.62 29.64
C GLY A 275 -15.88 22.16 29.40
N ASN A 276 -15.62 21.60 28.24
CA ASN A 276 -15.80 20.18 28.00
C ASN A 276 -14.76 19.36 28.80
N PRO A 277 -15.10 18.14 29.23
CA PRO A 277 -14.15 17.30 29.95
C PRO A 277 -12.95 16.93 29.05
N PRO A 278 -11.77 16.72 29.64
CA PRO A 278 -10.62 16.19 28.91
C PRO A 278 -10.96 14.84 28.26
N ASP A 279 -10.44 14.64 27.04
CA ASP A 279 -10.63 13.41 26.28
C ASP A 279 -9.27 12.88 25.78
N ALA A 280 -9.16 11.58 25.61
CA ALA A 280 -7.96 10.99 25.03
C ALA A 280 -7.67 11.61 23.65
N HIS A 281 -6.44 12.08 23.45
CA HIS A 281 -6.07 12.81 22.24
C HIS A 281 -6.36 12.03 20.96
N HIS A 282 -6.16 10.73 20.98
CA HIS A 282 -6.51 9.82 19.88
C HIS A 282 -7.99 9.94 19.49
N ASN A 283 -8.92 9.87 20.45
CA ASN A 283 -10.35 10.01 20.19
C ASN A 283 -10.69 11.38 19.58
N TYR A 284 -9.99 12.42 20.01
CA TYR A 284 -10.17 13.78 19.49
C TYR A 284 -9.79 13.86 18.01
N ILE A 285 -8.66 13.24 17.63
CA ILE A 285 -8.19 13.16 16.23
C ILE A 285 -9.17 12.33 15.38
N GLU A 286 -9.50 11.13 15.80
CA GLU A 286 -10.33 10.20 15.01
C GLU A 286 -11.74 10.78 14.73
N ARG A 287 -12.36 11.40 15.71
CA ARG A 287 -13.64 12.10 15.51
C ARG A 287 -13.56 13.29 14.54
N GLY A 288 -12.41 13.94 14.48
CA GLY A 288 -12.15 15.09 13.60
C GLY A 288 -11.78 14.75 12.17
N ARG A 289 -11.30 13.53 11.92
CA ARG A 289 -10.80 13.13 10.59
C ARG A 289 -11.88 13.23 9.52
N ARG A 290 -11.44 13.67 8.34
CA ARG A 290 -12.29 13.79 7.14
C ARG A 290 -11.51 13.23 5.93
N PRO A 291 -11.25 11.90 5.84
CA PRO A 291 -10.42 11.29 4.80
C PRO A 291 -10.84 11.69 3.38
N TRP A 292 -12.13 11.77 3.12
CA TRP A 292 -12.68 12.21 1.83
C TRP A 292 -12.34 13.67 1.43
N LYS A 293 -11.82 14.49 2.35
CA LYS A 293 -11.36 15.86 2.06
C LYS A 293 -9.88 15.92 1.72
N TYR A 294 -9.11 14.94 2.17
CA TYR A 294 -7.64 14.96 2.06
C TYR A 294 -7.15 14.20 0.84
N ARG A 295 -7.89 13.18 0.41
CA ARG A 295 -7.59 12.35 -0.75
C ARG A 295 -8.84 12.21 -1.60
N PRO A 296 -8.90 12.83 -2.80
CA PRO A 296 -10.06 12.73 -3.70
C PRO A 296 -10.44 11.27 -4.00
N GLY A 297 -9.48 10.40 -4.30
CA GLY A 297 -9.70 8.98 -4.56
C GLY A 297 -9.85 8.08 -3.32
N GLY A 298 -9.75 8.64 -2.10
CA GLY A 298 -9.74 7.84 -0.87
C GLY A 298 -8.42 7.14 -0.60
N SER A 299 -8.41 6.17 0.31
CA SER A 299 -7.24 5.32 0.58
C SER A 299 -7.12 4.22 -0.45
N ALA A 300 -5.90 3.90 -0.88
CA ALA A 300 -5.66 2.75 -1.76
C ALA A 300 -6.02 1.44 -1.03
N ILE A 301 -6.81 0.60 -1.68
CA ILE A 301 -7.19 -0.73 -1.19
C ILE A 301 -6.75 -1.86 -2.13
N VAL A 302 -6.07 -1.50 -3.21
CA VAL A 302 -5.43 -2.44 -4.14
C VAL A 302 -3.98 -2.05 -4.38
N CYS A 303 -3.16 -3.00 -4.80
CA CYS A 303 -1.80 -2.71 -5.23
C CYS A 303 -1.81 -1.93 -6.55
N PRO A 304 -0.74 -1.18 -6.86
CA PRO A 304 -0.50 -0.64 -8.19
C PRO A 304 -0.52 -1.70 -9.29
N ASP A 305 -0.81 -1.28 -10.53
CA ASP A 305 -0.93 -2.19 -11.69
C ASP A 305 0.33 -3.01 -11.96
N ASP A 306 1.50 -2.41 -11.81
CA ASP A 306 2.81 -3.03 -12.07
C ASP A 306 3.23 -4.09 -11.04
N VAL A 307 2.57 -4.16 -9.90
CA VAL A 307 2.86 -5.12 -8.82
C VAL A 307 1.71 -6.07 -8.51
N MET A 308 0.51 -5.78 -9.01
CA MET A 308 -0.64 -6.66 -8.84
C MET A 308 -0.44 -7.98 -9.59
N PRO A 309 -0.57 -9.14 -8.92
CA PRO A 309 -0.30 -10.43 -9.54
C PRO A 309 -1.25 -10.78 -10.69
N TYR A 310 -0.76 -11.61 -11.60
CA TYR A 310 -1.53 -12.25 -12.66
C TYR A 310 -1.74 -13.75 -12.32
N PRO A 311 -2.77 -14.45 -12.89
CA PRO A 311 -3.79 -13.89 -13.78
C PRO A 311 -4.83 -13.05 -13.04
N ARG A 312 -5.47 -12.11 -13.78
CA ARG A 312 -6.54 -11.23 -13.27
C ARG A 312 -7.87 -11.46 -13.96
N ILE A 313 -8.94 -11.10 -13.24
CA ILE A 313 -10.28 -10.97 -13.82
C ILE A 313 -10.64 -9.50 -13.80
N SER A 314 -10.90 -8.93 -14.98
CA SER A 314 -11.35 -7.55 -15.16
C SER A 314 -12.86 -7.52 -15.39
N ALA A 315 -13.58 -6.70 -14.63
CA ALA A 315 -15.01 -6.49 -14.83
C ALA A 315 -15.22 -5.45 -15.94
N HIS A 316 -15.57 -5.92 -17.14
CA HIS A 316 -15.79 -5.06 -18.31
C HIS A 316 -17.14 -4.34 -18.21
N GLY A 317 -17.12 -3.01 -18.30
CA GLY A 317 -18.29 -2.17 -18.05
C GLY A 317 -18.79 -2.20 -16.59
N GLY A 318 -18.04 -2.82 -15.66
CA GLY A 318 -18.47 -3.05 -14.29
C GLY A 318 -19.24 -4.36 -14.14
N LEU A 319 -20.23 -4.41 -13.23
CA LEU A 319 -21.07 -5.59 -13.00
C LEU A 319 -22.35 -5.50 -13.86
N CYS A 320 -22.20 -5.70 -15.18
CA CYS A 320 -23.22 -5.45 -16.20
C CYS A 320 -24.47 -6.34 -16.08
N ASN A 321 -24.38 -7.46 -15.38
CA ASN A 321 -25.50 -8.36 -15.17
C ASN A 321 -26.47 -7.91 -14.07
N ILE A 322 -26.16 -6.83 -13.35
CA ILE A 322 -27.03 -6.27 -12.30
C ILE A 322 -27.27 -4.76 -12.43
N ALA A 323 -26.48 -4.05 -13.24
CA ALA A 323 -26.62 -2.62 -13.47
C ALA A 323 -26.18 -2.26 -14.90
N PRO A 324 -26.66 -1.10 -15.47
CA PRO A 324 -26.24 -0.65 -16.79
C PRO A 324 -24.71 -0.57 -16.92
N ALA A 325 -24.16 -1.11 -18.01
CA ALA A 325 -22.73 -1.10 -18.26
C ALA A 325 -22.16 0.34 -18.27
N ASN A 326 -20.91 0.50 -17.90
CA ASN A 326 -20.20 1.79 -17.85
C ASN A 326 -20.89 2.87 -16.98
N SER A 327 -21.61 2.44 -15.95
CA SER A 327 -22.29 3.31 -15.02
C SER A 327 -21.73 3.22 -13.60
N MET A 328 -21.94 4.27 -12.79
CA MET A 328 -21.53 4.29 -11.37
C MET A 328 -22.07 3.11 -10.56
N PRO A 329 -23.36 2.68 -10.70
CA PRO A 329 -23.86 1.47 -10.04
C PRO A 329 -23.10 0.20 -10.44
N ALA A 330 -22.81 0.01 -11.75
CA ALA A 330 -22.09 -1.16 -12.23
C ALA A 330 -20.64 -1.21 -11.70
N PHE A 331 -19.92 -0.08 -11.72
CA PHE A 331 -18.57 0.03 -11.17
C PHE A 331 -18.56 -0.17 -9.66
N GLY A 332 -19.48 0.48 -8.93
CA GLY A 332 -19.62 0.34 -7.48
C GLY A 332 -19.89 -1.10 -7.05
N ALA A 333 -20.77 -1.80 -7.79
CA ALA A 333 -21.04 -3.21 -7.54
C ALA A 333 -19.81 -4.09 -7.81
N ALA A 334 -19.08 -3.87 -8.90
CA ALA A 334 -17.86 -4.62 -9.21
C ALA A 334 -16.80 -4.46 -8.11
N VAL A 335 -16.53 -3.22 -7.70
CA VAL A 335 -15.57 -2.93 -6.61
C VAL A 335 -16.03 -3.53 -5.29
N ALA A 336 -17.30 -3.40 -4.92
CA ALA A 336 -17.87 -3.97 -3.70
C ALA A 336 -17.79 -5.52 -3.70
N MET A 337 -17.89 -6.14 -4.86
CA MET A 337 -17.70 -7.59 -5.01
C MET A 337 -16.22 -8.01 -5.10
N GLY A 338 -15.28 -7.06 -4.94
CA GLY A 338 -13.85 -7.29 -4.85
C GLY A 338 -13.16 -7.43 -6.21
N ALA A 339 -13.68 -6.78 -7.26
CA ALA A 339 -12.97 -6.68 -8.54
C ALA A 339 -11.68 -5.89 -8.36
N LYS A 340 -10.56 -6.52 -8.68
CA LYS A 340 -9.23 -5.90 -8.62
C LYS A 340 -8.96 -4.99 -9.83
N GLU A 341 -9.69 -5.24 -10.91
CA GLU A 341 -9.62 -4.46 -12.14
C GLU A 341 -11.02 -4.27 -12.73
N ILE A 342 -11.30 -3.05 -13.19
CA ILE A 342 -12.45 -2.70 -14.03
C ILE A 342 -11.95 -2.17 -15.37
N ALA A 343 -12.68 -2.47 -16.43
CA ALA A 343 -12.42 -1.95 -17.76
C ALA A 343 -13.64 -1.20 -18.27
N PHE A 344 -13.43 -0.05 -18.90
CA PHE A 344 -14.52 0.76 -19.41
C PHE A 344 -14.08 1.66 -20.57
N GLU A 345 -15.01 1.95 -21.47
CA GLU A 345 -14.82 2.81 -22.62
C GLU A 345 -15.11 4.27 -22.25
N ILE A 346 -14.29 5.18 -22.77
CA ILE A 346 -14.54 6.62 -22.70
C ILE A 346 -14.64 7.23 -24.08
N TRP A 347 -15.56 8.18 -24.22
CA TRP A 347 -15.82 8.95 -25.43
C TRP A 347 -15.81 10.44 -25.17
N GLU A 348 -15.39 11.24 -26.18
CA GLU A 348 -15.37 12.70 -26.12
C GLU A 348 -16.74 13.27 -26.42
N THR A 349 -17.28 14.14 -25.57
CA THR A 349 -18.45 14.99 -25.86
C THR A 349 -18.08 16.19 -26.75
N ARG A 350 -19.06 16.92 -27.25
CA ARG A 350 -18.84 18.12 -28.05
C ARG A 350 -17.97 19.19 -27.38
N ASP A 351 -18.10 19.32 -26.07
CA ASP A 351 -17.33 20.26 -25.20
C ASP A 351 -16.07 19.65 -24.58
N GLY A 352 -15.66 18.45 -25.03
CA GLY A 352 -14.39 17.82 -24.64
C GLY A 352 -14.38 17.22 -23.24
N VAL A 353 -15.53 16.76 -22.75
CA VAL A 353 -15.63 15.97 -21.51
C VAL A 353 -15.54 14.49 -21.86
N ALA A 354 -14.73 13.72 -21.11
CA ALA A 354 -14.66 12.27 -21.22
C ALA A 354 -15.83 11.64 -20.45
N VAL A 355 -16.70 10.90 -21.13
CA VAL A 355 -17.85 10.19 -20.55
C VAL A 355 -17.73 8.68 -20.73
N THR A 356 -18.24 7.90 -19.78
CA THR A 356 -18.16 6.44 -19.80
C THR A 356 -19.43 5.85 -20.41
N ILE A 357 -19.32 5.33 -21.62
CA ILE A 357 -20.41 4.65 -22.34
C ILE A 357 -19.86 3.54 -23.23
N SER A 358 -20.61 2.45 -23.41
CA SER A 358 -20.19 1.31 -24.24
C SER A 358 -20.33 1.57 -25.74
N GLU A 359 -21.34 2.35 -26.13
CA GLU A 359 -21.65 2.67 -27.54
C GLU A 359 -21.80 4.18 -27.71
N PRO A 360 -21.25 4.76 -28.77
CA PRO A 360 -21.35 6.20 -28.99
C PRO A 360 -22.73 6.65 -29.46
N GLN A 361 -23.59 5.75 -29.96
CA GLN A 361 -24.91 6.01 -30.45
C GLN A 361 -25.92 5.97 -29.28
N LEU A 362 -26.53 7.11 -28.99
CA LEU A 362 -27.33 7.33 -27.78
C LEU A 362 -28.65 6.56 -27.75
N ASP A 363 -29.27 6.33 -28.90
CA ASP A 363 -30.53 5.59 -29.01
C ASP A 363 -30.42 4.10 -28.61
N GLN A 364 -29.19 3.58 -28.50
CA GLN A 364 -28.94 2.22 -28.03
C GLN A 364 -28.80 2.11 -26.50
N ILE A 365 -28.46 3.24 -25.82
CA ILE A 365 -28.07 3.24 -24.41
C ILE A 365 -28.81 4.27 -23.56
N SER A 366 -29.64 5.13 -24.17
CA SER A 366 -30.39 6.18 -23.47
C SER A 366 -31.73 6.46 -24.16
N ASN A 367 -32.53 7.34 -23.57
CA ASN A 367 -33.72 7.89 -24.22
C ASN A 367 -33.40 9.00 -25.24
N GLY A 368 -32.12 9.29 -25.46
CA GLY A 368 -31.65 10.24 -26.46
C GLY A 368 -31.53 9.65 -27.88
N ASN A 369 -31.05 10.44 -28.84
CA ASN A 369 -30.76 9.99 -30.18
C ASN A 369 -29.48 10.64 -30.71
N GLY A 370 -28.94 10.15 -31.84
CA GLY A 370 -27.69 10.64 -32.41
C GLY A 370 -26.44 10.15 -31.66
N TYR A 371 -25.36 10.91 -31.70
CA TYR A 371 -24.09 10.48 -31.16
C TYR A 371 -23.62 11.34 -29.99
N VAL A 372 -22.85 10.76 -29.08
CA VAL A 372 -22.30 11.41 -27.87
C VAL A 372 -21.54 12.70 -28.20
N TRP A 373 -20.78 12.75 -29.29
CA TRP A 373 -20.02 13.93 -29.73
C TRP A 373 -20.87 15.05 -30.34
N ASP A 374 -22.18 14.86 -30.50
CA ASP A 374 -23.11 15.89 -30.97
C ASP A 374 -23.65 16.74 -29.79
N TYR A 375 -23.40 16.32 -28.55
CA TYR A 375 -23.92 16.92 -27.31
C TYR A 375 -22.79 17.40 -26.40
N THR A 376 -23.07 18.46 -25.61
CA THR A 376 -22.28 18.83 -24.45
C THR A 376 -22.58 17.87 -23.28
N TYR A 377 -21.68 17.81 -22.31
CA TYR A 377 -21.91 17.00 -21.11
C TYR A 377 -23.17 17.43 -20.36
N GLU A 378 -23.43 18.76 -20.24
CA GLU A 378 -24.63 19.30 -19.59
C GLU A 378 -25.93 18.86 -20.31
N GLU A 379 -25.93 18.84 -21.65
CA GLU A 379 -27.07 18.34 -22.41
C GLU A 379 -27.31 16.85 -22.21
N LEU A 380 -26.24 16.05 -22.05
CA LEU A 380 -26.32 14.62 -21.77
C LEU A 380 -26.81 14.31 -20.35
N LEU A 381 -26.54 15.18 -19.36
CA LEU A 381 -27.06 15.03 -18.01
C LEU A 381 -28.60 15.10 -17.93
N GLY A 382 -29.25 15.67 -18.94
CA GLY A 382 -30.70 15.73 -19.07
C GLY A 382 -31.34 14.44 -19.62
N GLN A 383 -30.53 13.46 -20.07
CA GLN A 383 -31.01 12.21 -20.67
C GLN A 383 -30.99 11.07 -19.64
N ASP A 384 -31.78 10.02 -19.91
CA ASP A 384 -31.90 8.84 -19.07
C ASP A 384 -31.14 7.66 -19.69
N PHE A 385 -30.09 7.21 -19.00
CA PHE A 385 -29.23 6.10 -19.39
C PHE A 385 -29.55 4.80 -18.64
N GLY A 386 -30.64 4.74 -17.89
CA GLY A 386 -30.98 3.59 -17.07
C GLY A 386 -32.24 2.86 -17.48
N SER A 387 -33.29 3.58 -17.93
CA SER A 387 -34.58 3.00 -18.25
C SER A 387 -34.54 1.93 -19.35
N ILE A 388 -33.60 2.02 -20.30
CA ILE A 388 -33.38 1.00 -21.34
C ILE A 388 -32.97 -0.33 -20.73
N TYR A 389 -32.19 -0.30 -19.65
CA TYR A 389 -31.74 -1.51 -18.95
C TYR A 389 -32.85 -2.07 -18.06
N SER A 390 -33.44 -1.25 -17.18
CA SER A 390 -34.53 -1.62 -16.28
C SER A 390 -35.21 -0.37 -15.70
N GLU A 391 -36.50 -0.44 -15.39
CA GLU A 391 -37.25 0.62 -14.69
C GLU A 391 -36.61 0.99 -13.35
N GLU A 392 -35.92 0.07 -12.69
CA GLU A 392 -35.22 0.32 -11.41
C GLU A 392 -34.09 1.36 -11.56
N TYR A 393 -33.55 1.53 -12.76
CA TYR A 393 -32.51 2.50 -13.07
C TYR A 393 -33.03 3.75 -13.79
N ALA A 394 -34.34 3.95 -13.85
CA ALA A 394 -34.94 5.13 -14.48
C ALA A 394 -34.35 6.43 -13.88
N GLY A 395 -33.93 7.35 -14.77
CA GLY A 395 -33.31 8.61 -14.38
C GLY A 395 -31.80 8.50 -14.09
N LEU A 396 -31.17 7.34 -14.34
CA LEU A 396 -29.71 7.22 -14.26
C LEU A 396 -29.05 8.17 -15.27
N ARG A 397 -28.13 8.98 -14.78
CA ARG A 397 -27.38 9.95 -15.58
C ARG A 397 -26.11 9.33 -16.17
N ILE A 398 -25.64 9.91 -17.27
CA ILE A 398 -24.32 9.58 -17.83
C ILE A 398 -23.23 9.85 -16.79
N THR A 399 -22.20 9.01 -16.81
CA THR A 399 -21.05 9.10 -15.90
C THR A 399 -19.86 9.73 -16.59
N SER A 400 -19.23 10.72 -16.00
CA SER A 400 -17.94 11.25 -16.49
C SER A 400 -16.76 10.43 -15.99
N LEU A 401 -15.61 10.51 -16.70
CA LEU A 401 -14.35 9.94 -16.19
C LEU A 401 -13.99 10.53 -14.83
N GLU A 402 -14.25 11.82 -14.61
CA GLU A 402 -13.99 12.46 -13.32
C GLU A 402 -14.79 11.82 -12.18
N ASP A 403 -16.08 11.50 -12.40
CA ASP A 403 -16.91 10.81 -11.39
C ASP A 403 -16.34 9.44 -11.03
N VAL A 404 -15.88 8.67 -12.03
CA VAL A 404 -15.24 7.37 -11.82
C VAL A 404 -13.96 7.51 -11.00
N LEU A 405 -13.08 8.42 -11.40
CA LEU A 405 -11.82 8.67 -10.70
C LEU A 405 -12.06 9.17 -9.27
N ALA A 406 -12.98 10.12 -9.07
CA ALA A 406 -13.31 10.65 -7.75
C ALA A 406 -13.80 9.57 -6.78
N LYS A 407 -14.45 8.53 -7.28
CA LYS A 407 -15.03 7.47 -6.46
C LYS A 407 -14.13 6.24 -6.31
N PHE A 408 -13.44 5.83 -7.37
CA PHE A 408 -12.81 4.51 -7.44
C PHE A 408 -11.28 4.56 -7.59
N SER A 409 -10.65 5.74 -7.69
CA SER A 409 -9.18 5.83 -7.70
C SER A 409 -8.58 5.09 -6.52
N CYS A 410 -7.55 4.28 -6.77
CA CYS A 410 -6.86 3.46 -5.79
C CYS A 410 -7.71 2.34 -5.13
N HIS A 411 -8.98 2.16 -5.54
CA HIS A 411 -9.84 1.07 -5.07
C HIS A 411 -9.87 -0.11 -6.03
N THR A 412 -9.48 0.10 -7.26
CA THR A 412 -9.37 -0.90 -8.33
C THR A 412 -8.38 -0.39 -9.38
N VAL A 413 -7.76 -1.28 -10.12
CA VAL A 413 -7.02 -0.91 -11.34
C VAL A 413 -8.04 -0.60 -12.45
N MET A 414 -7.76 0.41 -13.26
CA MET A 414 -8.66 0.88 -14.31
C MET A 414 -8.03 0.69 -15.69
N ASN A 415 -8.62 -0.17 -16.51
CA ASN A 415 -8.36 -0.22 -17.94
C ASN A 415 -9.24 0.83 -18.62
N ILE A 416 -8.67 2.00 -18.92
CA ILE A 416 -9.37 3.12 -19.53
C ILE A 416 -9.25 3.00 -21.06
N GLN A 417 -10.32 2.58 -21.71
CA GLN A 417 -10.35 2.36 -23.14
C GLN A 417 -10.75 3.66 -23.85
N ILE A 418 -9.78 4.34 -24.44
CA ILE A 418 -10.00 5.60 -25.17
C ILE A 418 -10.50 5.27 -26.58
N LYS A 419 -11.74 5.60 -26.84
CA LYS A 419 -12.39 5.39 -28.14
C LYS A 419 -12.38 6.68 -28.97
N SER A 420 -12.33 6.53 -30.27
CA SER A 420 -12.32 7.62 -31.23
C SER A 420 -13.39 7.43 -32.29
N LYS A 421 -13.84 8.53 -32.88
CA LYS A 421 -14.78 8.53 -34.02
C LYS A 421 -14.16 7.90 -35.26
N ASP A 422 -12.85 8.09 -35.42
CA ASP A 422 -12.04 7.59 -36.53
C ASP A 422 -10.68 7.13 -35.99
N ASP A 423 -10.45 5.84 -35.98
CA ASP A 423 -9.21 5.24 -35.48
C ASP A 423 -7.96 5.54 -36.32
N SER A 424 -8.13 6.15 -37.50
CA SER A 424 -7.02 6.60 -38.35
C SER A 424 -6.52 8.01 -38.01
N GLN A 425 -7.28 8.80 -37.24
CA GLN A 425 -6.98 10.19 -36.91
C GLN A 425 -6.52 10.34 -35.45
N PRO A 426 -5.63 11.31 -35.17
CA PRO A 426 -5.28 11.65 -33.77
C PRO A 426 -6.50 12.27 -33.08
N LEU A 427 -6.54 12.18 -31.78
CA LEU A 427 -7.49 12.93 -30.95
C LEU A 427 -6.96 14.36 -30.72
N LYS A 428 -7.86 15.25 -30.29
CA LYS A 428 -7.46 16.60 -29.89
C LYS A 428 -6.50 16.51 -28.69
N GLU A 429 -5.38 17.20 -28.77
CA GLU A 429 -4.37 17.21 -27.71
C GLU A 429 -4.97 17.71 -26.39
N GLU A 430 -5.76 18.78 -26.42
CA GLU A 430 -6.45 19.32 -25.25
C GLU A 430 -7.36 18.28 -24.54
N TYR A 431 -7.98 17.37 -25.30
CA TYR A 431 -8.81 16.30 -24.70
C TYR A 431 -7.96 15.29 -23.95
N LEU A 432 -6.84 14.86 -24.53
CA LEU A 432 -5.90 13.94 -23.88
C LEU A 432 -5.22 14.58 -22.67
N GLU A 433 -4.84 15.86 -22.74
CA GLU A 433 -4.31 16.63 -21.61
C GLU A 433 -5.29 16.68 -20.43
N LYS A 434 -6.58 16.90 -20.70
CA LYS A 434 -7.62 16.87 -19.66
C LYS A 434 -7.72 15.51 -18.99
N ILE A 435 -7.68 14.40 -19.74
CA ILE A 435 -7.70 13.04 -19.19
C ILE A 435 -6.49 12.82 -18.28
N VAL A 436 -5.29 13.15 -18.74
CA VAL A 436 -4.05 12.99 -17.96
C VAL A 436 -4.07 13.87 -16.70
N ALA A 437 -4.58 15.11 -16.80
CA ALA A 437 -4.72 16.00 -15.68
C ALA A 437 -5.69 15.45 -14.60
N LEU A 438 -6.79 14.83 -15.01
CA LEU A 438 -7.73 14.16 -14.09
C LEU A 438 -7.06 12.96 -13.38
N ILE A 439 -6.30 12.12 -14.11
CA ILE A 439 -5.59 10.99 -13.52
C ILE A 439 -4.59 11.46 -12.48
N LYS A 440 -3.83 12.52 -12.75
CA LYS A 440 -2.91 13.15 -11.78
C LYS A 440 -3.66 13.74 -10.59
N LYS A 441 -4.75 14.48 -10.83
CA LYS A 441 -5.59 15.06 -9.77
C LYS A 441 -6.06 14.04 -8.74
N TYR A 442 -6.37 12.82 -9.20
CA TYR A 442 -6.89 11.74 -8.36
C TYR A 442 -5.84 10.71 -7.94
N ASP A 443 -4.54 11.00 -8.15
CA ASP A 443 -3.40 10.14 -7.77
C ASP A 443 -3.56 8.69 -8.30
N CYS A 444 -4.00 8.55 -9.56
CA CYS A 444 -4.39 7.28 -10.16
C CYS A 444 -3.38 6.75 -11.19
N GLU A 445 -2.23 7.40 -11.37
CA GLU A 445 -1.25 7.10 -12.43
C GLU A 445 -0.72 5.65 -12.37
N LYS A 446 -0.58 5.09 -11.16
CA LYS A 446 -0.15 3.70 -10.95
C LYS A 446 -1.30 2.69 -10.91
N TYR A 447 -2.53 3.18 -10.93
CA TYR A 447 -3.75 2.37 -10.81
C TYR A 447 -4.60 2.39 -12.07
N CYS A 448 -4.03 2.83 -13.17
CA CYS A 448 -4.70 2.80 -14.47
C CYS A 448 -3.71 2.54 -15.61
N TYR A 449 -4.26 2.17 -16.73
CA TYR A 449 -3.57 2.13 -18.01
C TYR A 449 -4.53 2.49 -19.14
N PHE A 450 -3.97 3.05 -20.24
CA PHE A 450 -4.74 3.44 -21.41
C PHE A 450 -4.76 2.33 -22.45
N THR A 451 -5.94 2.01 -22.95
CA THR A 451 -6.13 1.06 -24.05
C THR A 451 -6.76 1.74 -25.25
N THR A 452 -6.23 1.53 -26.43
CA THR A 452 -6.84 1.98 -27.69
C THR A 452 -6.32 1.17 -28.88
N SER A 453 -7.17 1.04 -29.92
CA SER A 453 -6.79 0.52 -31.25
C SER A 453 -6.08 1.58 -32.11
N ASN A 454 -6.26 2.86 -31.79
CA ASN A 454 -5.73 4.00 -32.57
C ASN A 454 -4.24 4.22 -32.25
N GLU A 455 -3.37 3.90 -33.21
CA GLU A 455 -1.92 4.02 -33.08
C GLU A 455 -1.46 5.46 -32.83
N ARG A 456 -2.10 6.45 -33.52
CA ARG A 456 -1.75 7.86 -33.32
C ARG A 456 -2.05 8.35 -31.92
N VAL A 457 -3.12 7.86 -31.32
CA VAL A 457 -3.44 8.15 -29.90
C VAL A 457 -2.43 7.52 -28.95
N LEU A 458 -1.94 6.30 -29.24
CA LEU A 458 -0.84 5.69 -28.47
C LEU A 458 0.45 6.52 -28.54
N GLU A 459 0.78 7.07 -29.72
CA GLU A 459 1.93 7.97 -29.90
C GLU A 459 1.75 9.28 -29.12
N GLN A 460 0.58 9.91 -29.19
CA GLN A 460 0.26 11.13 -28.43
C GLN A 460 0.38 10.88 -26.91
N LEU A 461 -0.15 9.75 -26.41
CA LEU A 461 -0.07 9.36 -25.00
C LEU A 461 1.36 9.03 -24.55
N ARG A 462 2.19 8.50 -25.45
CA ARG A 462 3.62 8.28 -25.16
C ARG A 462 4.35 9.58 -24.88
N GLU A 463 4.05 10.62 -25.64
CA GLU A 463 4.67 11.94 -25.46
C GLU A 463 4.11 12.69 -24.25
N LEU A 464 2.78 12.65 -24.07
CA LEU A 464 2.09 13.39 -23.02
C LEU A 464 2.23 12.77 -21.60
N ALA A 465 2.18 11.44 -21.51
CA ALA A 465 2.18 10.71 -20.25
C ALA A 465 3.01 9.41 -20.33
N PRO A 466 4.35 9.49 -20.55
CA PRO A 466 5.21 8.33 -20.79
C PRO A 466 5.23 7.34 -19.62
N HIS A 467 4.92 7.78 -18.41
CA HIS A 467 4.91 6.99 -17.19
C HIS A 467 3.60 6.20 -16.97
N ILE A 468 2.52 6.52 -17.70
CA ILE A 468 1.28 5.74 -17.65
C ILE A 468 1.37 4.61 -18.68
N VAL A 469 1.08 3.39 -18.25
CA VAL A 469 1.13 2.20 -19.09
C VAL A 469 0.14 2.31 -20.25
N ARG A 470 0.57 1.92 -21.44
CA ARG A 470 -0.25 1.86 -22.66
C ARG A 470 -0.48 0.40 -23.04
N CYS A 471 -1.69 0.14 -23.51
CA CYS A 471 -2.16 -1.13 -24.03
C CYS A 471 -2.66 -0.93 -25.46
N THR A 472 -2.13 -1.68 -26.42
CA THR A 472 -2.66 -1.66 -27.78
C THR A 472 -3.74 -2.72 -27.95
N GLU A 473 -4.87 -2.36 -28.56
CA GLU A 473 -6.00 -3.24 -28.79
C GLU A 473 -6.05 -3.74 -30.24
N THR A 474 -6.50 -4.96 -30.46
CA THR A 474 -6.81 -5.45 -31.83
C THR A 474 -7.99 -4.66 -32.40
N SER A 475 -7.83 -4.14 -33.61
CA SER A 475 -8.94 -3.53 -34.32
C SER A 475 -9.87 -4.61 -34.89
N LYS A 476 -11.18 -4.42 -34.78
CA LYS A 476 -12.17 -5.30 -35.43
C LYS A 476 -12.06 -5.26 -36.96
N ASP A 477 -11.56 -4.14 -37.50
CA ASP A 477 -11.46 -3.89 -38.93
C ASP A 477 -10.13 -4.33 -39.54
N ASN A 478 -9.12 -4.64 -38.70
CA ASN A 478 -7.79 -5.06 -39.15
C ASN A 478 -7.30 -6.31 -38.43
N ILE A 479 -7.93 -7.44 -38.72
CA ILE A 479 -7.68 -8.77 -38.09
C ILE A 479 -6.29 -9.33 -38.48
N GLY A 480 -5.66 -8.83 -39.54
CA GLY A 480 -4.37 -9.31 -40.05
C GLY A 480 -3.13 -8.56 -39.52
N GLU A 481 -3.32 -7.52 -38.68
CA GLU A 481 -2.21 -6.78 -38.10
C GLU A 481 -1.49 -7.59 -37.02
N ASP A 482 -0.14 -7.63 -37.07
CA ASP A 482 0.65 -8.18 -35.95
C ASP A 482 0.60 -7.22 -34.76
N ILE A 483 -0.27 -7.52 -33.79
CA ILE A 483 -0.48 -6.69 -32.60
C ILE A 483 0.80 -6.57 -31.76
N ILE A 484 1.70 -7.56 -31.78
CA ILE A 484 2.97 -7.51 -31.07
C ILE A 484 3.88 -6.48 -31.70
N GLU A 485 4.00 -6.48 -33.03
CA GLU A 485 4.79 -5.44 -33.75
C GLU A 485 4.24 -4.04 -33.50
N LYS A 486 2.93 -3.89 -33.50
CA LYS A 486 2.27 -2.63 -33.18
C LYS A 486 2.57 -2.19 -31.75
N ALA A 487 2.49 -3.10 -30.77
CA ALA A 487 2.80 -2.79 -29.38
C ALA A 487 4.26 -2.36 -29.20
N LEU A 488 5.20 -3.04 -29.84
CA LEU A 488 6.62 -2.68 -29.78
C LEU A 488 6.89 -1.31 -30.42
N ARG A 489 6.29 -1.02 -31.58
CA ARG A 489 6.41 0.26 -32.27
C ARG A 489 5.87 1.44 -31.47
N THR A 490 4.74 1.24 -30.77
CA THR A 490 4.10 2.26 -29.92
C THR A 490 4.63 2.27 -28.48
N GLU A 491 5.61 1.42 -28.17
CA GLU A 491 6.15 1.21 -26.80
C GLU A 491 5.06 0.89 -25.78
N SER A 492 4.00 0.21 -26.21
CA SER A 492 2.97 -0.32 -25.31
C SER A 492 3.53 -1.47 -24.49
N LYS A 493 3.09 -1.60 -23.24
CA LYS A 493 3.50 -2.70 -22.33
C LYS A 493 2.48 -3.82 -22.24
N LYS A 494 1.27 -3.55 -22.74
CA LYS A 494 0.17 -4.52 -22.77
C LYS A 494 -0.41 -4.61 -24.17
N ILE A 495 -0.95 -5.79 -24.49
CA ILE A 495 -1.80 -6.02 -25.65
C ILE A 495 -3.18 -6.49 -25.19
N GLN A 496 -4.22 -6.09 -25.91
CA GLN A 496 -5.59 -6.52 -25.67
C GLN A 496 -6.14 -7.21 -26.92
N LEU A 497 -6.41 -8.51 -26.79
CA LEU A 497 -6.95 -9.34 -27.84
C LEU A 497 -8.47 -9.41 -27.71
N HIS A 498 -9.19 -9.07 -28.76
CA HIS A 498 -10.63 -9.28 -28.77
C HIS A 498 -10.94 -10.71 -29.18
N LYS A 499 -11.78 -11.42 -28.44
CA LYS A 499 -12.17 -12.83 -28.71
C LYS A 499 -12.63 -13.05 -30.15
N VAL A 500 -13.33 -12.10 -30.77
CA VAL A 500 -13.77 -12.18 -32.17
C VAL A 500 -12.59 -12.30 -33.14
N CYS A 501 -11.42 -11.80 -32.76
CA CYS A 501 -10.19 -11.91 -33.57
C CYS A 501 -9.45 -13.24 -33.32
N LEU A 502 -9.87 -14.04 -32.33
CA LEU A 502 -9.25 -15.31 -31.95
C LEU A 502 -10.02 -16.48 -32.59
N GLN A 503 -9.77 -16.75 -33.87
CA GLN A 503 -10.30 -17.95 -34.54
C GLN A 503 -9.41 -19.19 -34.34
N SER A 504 -8.47 -19.11 -33.39
CA SER A 504 -7.36 -20.04 -33.21
C SER A 504 -7.68 -21.14 -32.20
N SER A 505 -7.00 -22.25 -32.34
CA SER A 505 -6.95 -23.28 -31.30
C SER A 505 -6.26 -22.77 -30.03
N VAL A 506 -6.47 -23.44 -28.88
CA VAL A 506 -5.77 -23.08 -27.62
C VAL A 506 -4.25 -23.12 -27.80
N GLY A 507 -3.72 -24.00 -28.64
CA GLY A 507 -2.29 -24.08 -28.94
C GLY A 507 -1.75 -22.84 -29.67
N GLU A 508 -2.43 -22.39 -30.72
CA GLU A 508 -2.02 -21.20 -31.46
C GLU A 508 -2.13 -19.93 -30.60
N LEU A 509 -3.13 -19.88 -29.72
CA LEU A 509 -3.26 -18.79 -28.74
C LEU A 509 -2.10 -18.81 -27.74
N SER A 510 -1.72 -19.99 -27.23
CA SER A 510 -0.55 -20.15 -26.35
C SER A 510 0.74 -19.67 -27.00
N GLU A 511 0.98 -20.01 -28.28
CA GLU A 511 2.16 -19.56 -29.02
C GLU A 511 2.18 -18.02 -29.18
N LEU A 512 1.03 -17.40 -29.45
CA LEU A 512 0.90 -15.95 -29.55
C LEU A 512 1.19 -15.27 -28.19
N ILE A 513 0.65 -15.80 -27.09
CA ILE A 513 0.87 -15.27 -25.74
C ILE A 513 2.33 -15.44 -25.31
N GLU A 514 2.94 -16.60 -25.58
CA GLU A 514 4.34 -16.84 -25.30
C GLU A 514 5.27 -15.88 -26.08
N LYS A 515 4.94 -15.62 -27.34
CA LYS A 515 5.63 -14.59 -28.15
C LYS A 515 5.48 -13.21 -27.54
N ALA A 516 4.29 -12.85 -27.04
CA ALA A 516 4.05 -11.59 -26.35
C ALA A 516 4.90 -11.49 -25.07
N HIS A 517 4.88 -12.50 -24.21
CA HIS A 517 5.66 -12.56 -22.97
C HIS A 517 7.18 -12.49 -23.23
N THR A 518 7.68 -13.16 -24.26
CA THR A 518 9.09 -13.12 -24.68
C THR A 518 9.52 -11.68 -25.05
N ASN A 519 8.58 -10.86 -25.54
CA ASN A 519 8.78 -9.44 -25.83
C ASN A 519 8.47 -8.52 -24.64
N GLY A 520 8.21 -9.07 -23.43
CA GLY A 520 7.91 -8.30 -22.23
C GLY A 520 6.53 -7.63 -22.24
N LEU A 521 5.58 -8.19 -22.98
CA LEU A 521 4.21 -7.68 -23.10
C LEU A 521 3.25 -8.51 -22.24
N VAL A 522 2.34 -7.84 -21.55
CA VAL A 522 1.20 -8.44 -20.83
C VAL A 522 0.04 -8.64 -21.79
N CYS A 523 -0.62 -9.81 -21.72
CA CYS A 523 -1.67 -10.19 -22.65
C CYS A 523 -3.05 -10.22 -22.00
N ASN A 524 -3.91 -9.26 -22.36
CA ASN A 524 -5.31 -9.18 -21.94
C ASN A 524 -6.21 -9.80 -23.02
N ILE A 525 -7.26 -10.51 -22.62
CA ILE A 525 -8.29 -11.04 -23.54
C ILE A 525 -9.65 -10.49 -23.17
N LEU A 526 -10.34 -9.89 -24.14
CA LEU A 526 -11.69 -9.33 -23.99
C LEU A 526 -12.74 -10.24 -24.62
N GLY A 527 -13.79 -10.50 -23.89
CA GLY A 527 -15.10 -10.85 -24.49
C GLY A 527 -15.56 -12.27 -24.30
N SER A 528 -15.25 -12.93 -23.18
CA SER A 528 -15.91 -14.19 -22.85
C SER A 528 -16.71 -14.13 -21.54
N ASP A 529 -17.93 -14.70 -21.58
CA ASP A 529 -18.79 -14.96 -20.43
C ASP A 529 -19.01 -16.47 -20.24
N ASP A 530 -18.35 -17.30 -21.03
CA ASP A 530 -18.35 -18.75 -20.93
C ASP A 530 -17.16 -19.25 -20.08
N ILE A 531 -17.43 -20.13 -19.11
CA ILE A 531 -16.43 -20.61 -18.16
C ILE A 531 -15.36 -21.47 -18.84
N ASP A 532 -15.76 -22.36 -19.74
CA ASP A 532 -14.84 -23.28 -20.39
C ASP A 532 -13.90 -22.52 -21.33
N GLU A 533 -14.43 -21.52 -22.04
CA GLU A 533 -13.63 -20.64 -22.89
C GLU A 533 -12.64 -19.79 -22.04
N MET A 534 -13.09 -19.26 -20.91
CA MET A 534 -12.23 -18.52 -20.00
C MET A 534 -11.12 -19.39 -19.38
N GLN A 535 -11.41 -20.65 -19.05
CA GLN A 535 -10.40 -21.61 -18.59
C GLN A 535 -9.38 -21.93 -19.70
N ASN A 536 -9.83 -22.02 -20.95
CA ASN A 536 -8.93 -22.18 -22.09
C ASN A 536 -7.99 -20.98 -22.26
N PHE A 537 -8.47 -19.76 -22.06
CA PHE A 537 -7.63 -18.58 -22.10
C PHE A 537 -6.59 -18.54 -20.97
N LEU A 538 -6.98 -18.91 -19.75
CA LEU A 538 -6.05 -19.04 -18.62
C LEU A 538 -5.00 -20.14 -18.88
N THR A 539 -5.43 -21.28 -19.44
CA THR A 539 -4.54 -22.39 -19.79
C THR A 539 -3.56 -21.97 -20.90
N ALA A 540 -4.00 -21.12 -21.83
CA ALA A 540 -3.13 -20.55 -22.86
C ALA A 540 -2.13 -19.52 -22.33
N GLY A 541 -2.25 -19.07 -21.07
CA GLY A 541 -1.33 -18.15 -20.43
C GLY A 541 -1.79 -16.69 -20.39
N ALA A 542 -3.08 -16.41 -20.63
CA ALA A 542 -3.59 -15.03 -20.57
C ALA A 542 -3.40 -14.40 -19.19
N ASP A 543 -2.91 -13.16 -19.15
CA ASP A 543 -2.65 -12.43 -17.91
C ASP A 543 -3.93 -11.81 -17.34
N THR A 544 -4.79 -11.24 -18.21
CA THR A 544 -6.07 -10.67 -17.78
C THR A 544 -7.21 -11.19 -18.65
N ILE A 545 -8.29 -11.64 -18.03
CA ILE A 545 -9.53 -11.97 -18.74
C ILE A 545 -10.58 -10.92 -18.39
N MET A 546 -11.09 -10.25 -19.41
CA MET A 546 -12.13 -9.24 -19.30
C MET A 546 -13.49 -9.86 -19.63
N THR A 547 -14.44 -9.73 -18.72
CA THR A 547 -15.76 -10.37 -18.81
C THR A 547 -16.88 -9.43 -18.37
N ASN A 548 -18.06 -9.54 -19.01
CA ASN A 548 -19.27 -8.89 -18.55
C ASN A 548 -19.94 -9.65 -17.38
N ASN A 549 -19.47 -10.87 -17.08
CA ASN A 549 -19.99 -11.72 -16.02
C ASN A 549 -18.95 -12.06 -14.95
N TYR A 550 -18.40 -11.01 -14.33
CA TYR A 550 -17.35 -11.11 -13.32
C TYR A 550 -17.64 -12.16 -12.22
N MET A 551 -18.89 -12.20 -11.70
CA MET A 551 -19.24 -13.10 -10.59
C MET A 551 -19.21 -14.56 -10.96
N LYS A 552 -19.54 -14.88 -12.22
CA LYS A 552 -19.53 -16.27 -12.71
C LYS A 552 -18.09 -16.76 -12.81
N LEU A 553 -17.19 -15.94 -13.39
CA LEU A 553 -15.78 -16.28 -13.53
C LEU A 553 -15.08 -16.35 -12.17
N LYS A 554 -15.30 -15.39 -11.29
CA LYS A 554 -14.73 -15.40 -9.93
C LYS A 554 -15.06 -16.66 -9.12
N LYS A 555 -16.24 -17.25 -9.33
CA LYS A 555 -16.61 -18.53 -8.70
C LYS A 555 -15.87 -19.73 -9.30
N ALA A 556 -15.59 -19.68 -10.60
CA ALA A 556 -14.89 -20.76 -11.31
C ALA A 556 -13.38 -20.79 -11.05
N CYS A 557 -12.78 -19.66 -10.68
CA CYS A 557 -11.33 -19.52 -10.35
C CYS A 557 -11.03 -19.70 -8.86
N ARG A 558 -12.02 -20.02 -8.01
CA ARG A 558 -11.84 -20.44 -6.62
C ARG A 558 -11.78 -21.95 -6.52
#